data_baa27b6f2d673a2b37fbfff3706a2264
#
_entry.id   baa27b6f2d673a2b37fbfff3706a2264
#
_cell.length_a   1.000
_cell.length_b   1.000
_cell.length_c   1.000
_cell.angle_alpha   90.00
_cell.angle_beta   90.00
_cell.angle_gamma   90.00
#
_symmetry.space_group_name_H-M   'P 1'
#
loop_
_entity.id
_entity.type
_entity.pdbx_description
1 polymer ?
#
loop_
_entity_poly.entity_id
_entity_poly.type
_entity_poly.pdbx_seq_one_letter_code
_entity_poly.pdbx_strand_id
1 'polypeptide(L)'
;MPLSSSRTRLLFVIGISLVAAGAVYAATALELFVGTSDHIGLWNGPARLTARTLKTPVGETTGGWHYHPGFVYNVVRQGSITIEDGCGAIQTFTAGQAFETSEGRVHRAYNLGDVDAIESNMFVGPPDRPMTVTIPGNEQRCGPPSSVDECKDGGWAQFDHPATFASQGECIAYVNNRPTITVLVPEDPLR
;
A
#
# COMPACT_ATOMS: atom_id res chain seq x y z
N MET A 1 57.72 -39.58 -45.61
CA MET A 1 57.23 -39.45 -44.24
C MET A 1 56.31 -38.23 -44.17
N PRO A 2 54.97 -38.39 -44.06
CA PRO A 2 54.08 -37.26 -43.90
C PRO A 2 53.76 -37.01 -42.43
N LEU A 3 53.86 -35.79 -42.01
CA LEU A 3 53.53 -35.30 -40.67
C LEU A 3 52.00 -35.24 -40.46
N SER A 4 51.54 -35.97 -39.47
CA SER A 4 50.15 -35.96 -38.99
C SER A 4 49.90 -34.67 -38.20
N SER A 5 49.01 -33.82 -38.71
CA SER A 5 48.50 -32.67 -38.00
C SER A 5 47.24 -33.04 -37.22
N SER A 6 47.39 -33.15 -35.91
CA SER A 6 46.28 -33.35 -34.96
C SER A 6 45.54 -32.01 -34.79
N ARG A 7 44.31 -31.92 -35.34
CA ARG A 7 43.43 -30.76 -35.11
C ARG A 7 42.61 -31.03 -33.83
N THR A 8 43.04 -30.42 -32.70
CA THR A 8 42.27 -30.38 -31.48
C THR A 8 41.03 -29.47 -31.69
N ARG A 9 39.88 -30.06 -31.74
CA ARG A 9 38.59 -29.33 -31.76
C ARG A 9 38.26 -28.92 -30.34
N LEU A 10 38.38 -27.60 -30.09
CA LEU A 10 37.93 -26.97 -28.85
C LEU A 10 36.38 -26.86 -28.93
N LEU A 11 35.68 -27.68 -28.17
CA LEU A 11 34.23 -27.58 -27.98
C LEU A 11 33.96 -26.48 -26.96
N PHE A 12 33.52 -25.32 -27.42
CA PHE A 12 32.94 -24.30 -26.58
C PHE A 12 31.55 -24.77 -26.14
N VAL A 13 31.41 -25.19 -24.89
CA VAL A 13 30.11 -25.39 -24.25
C VAL A 13 29.65 -24.01 -23.77
N ILE A 14 28.77 -23.37 -24.55
CA ILE A 14 28.06 -22.15 -24.11
C ILE A 14 27.02 -22.60 -23.11
N GLY A 15 27.33 -22.48 -21.83
CA GLY A 15 26.36 -22.61 -20.76
C GLY A 15 25.36 -21.45 -20.84
N ILE A 16 24.17 -21.70 -21.36
CA ILE A 16 23.05 -20.76 -21.26
C ILE A 16 22.54 -20.88 -19.83
N SER A 17 22.97 -19.97 -18.96
CA SER A 17 22.35 -19.77 -17.67
C SER A 17 20.97 -19.16 -17.93
N LEU A 18 19.91 -19.97 -17.88
CA LEU A 18 18.55 -19.48 -17.74
C LEU A 18 18.44 -18.82 -16.35
N VAL A 19 18.64 -17.53 -16.28
CA VAL A 19 18.14 -16.72 -15.18
C VAL A 19 16.62 -16.71 -15.37
N ALA A 20 15.91 -17.57 -14.65
CA ALA A 20 14.48 -17.42 -14.48
C ALA A 20 14.27 -16.10 -13.74
N ALA A 21 14.07 -15.02 -14.48
CA ALA A 21 13.49 -13.80 -13.96
C ALA A 21 12.09 -14.19 -13.50
N GLY A 22 11.93 -14.47 -12.21
CA GLY A 22 10.62 -14.55 -11.57
C GLY A 22 9.94 -13.23 -11.84
N ALA A 23 8.94 -13.22 -12.71
CA ALA A 23 8.12 -12.07 -12.94
C ALA A 23 7.40 -11.79 -11.62
N VAL A 24 7.87 -10.78 -10.90
CA VAL A 24 7.13 -10.23 -9.75
C VAL A 24 5.96 -9.48 -10.37
N TYR A 25 4.85 -10.15 -10.54
CA TYR A 25 3.62 -9.53 -11.01
C TYR A 25 3.06 -8.69 -9.87
N ALA A 26 3.46 -7.44 -9.83
CA ALA A 26 2.79 -6.43 -9.02
C ALA A 26 1.51 -5.98 -9.74
N ALA A 27 0.54 -5.52 -8.96
CA ALA A 27 -0.64 -4.85 -9.49
C ALA A 27 -0.24 -3.76 -10.51
N THR A 28 -1.01 -3.64 -11.57
CA THR A 28 -0.76 -2.68 -12.66
C THR A 28 -1.72 -1.52 -12.57
N ALA A 29 -1.20 -0.28 -12.52
CA ALA A 29 -2.03 0.90 -12.71
C ALA A 29 -2.47 0.98 -14.18
N LEU A 30 -3.78 0.95 -14.42
CA LEU A 30 -4.37 1.06 -15.76
C LEU A 30 -4.54 2.53 -16.17
N GLU A 31 -4.85 3.39 -15.18
CA GLU A 31 -5.07 4.83 -15.38
C GLU A 31 -4.47 5.56 -14.18
N LEU A 32 -3.92 6.75 -14.45
CA LEU A 32 -3.34 7.60 -13.43
C LEU A 32 -3.63 9.07 -13.77
N PHE A 33 -4.32 9.74 -12.85
CA PHE A 33 -4.59 11.18 -12.92
C PHE A 33 -4.03 11.86 -11.68
N VAL A 34 -3.31 12.95 -11.85
CA VAL A 34 -2.69 13.69 -10.75
C VAL A 34 -3.08 15.15 -10.84
N GLY A 35 -3.54 15.71 -9.72
CA GLY A 35 -3.83 17.13 -9.56
C GLY A 35 -3.29 17.63 -8.22
N THR A 36 -3.09 18.93 -8.12
CA THR A 36 -2.71 19.63 -6.89
C THR A 36 -3.73 20.69 -6.54
N SER A 37 -3.91 20.94 -5.25
CA SER A 37 -4.78 21.98 -4.73
C SER A 37 -4.14 22.62 -3.50
N ASP A 38 -4.30 23.93 -3.34
CA ASP A 38 -3.85 24.64 -2.13
C ASP A 38 -4.74 24.34 -0.92
N HIS A 39 -5.96 23.89 -1.17
CA HIS A 39 -6.92 23.48 -0.14
C HIS A 39 -7.93 22.48 -0.68
N ILE A 40 -8.17 21.42 0.09
CA ILE A 40 -9.28 20.48 -0.10
C ILE A 40 -9.88 20.18 1.28
N GLY A 41 -11.20 20.02 1.34
CA GLY A 41 -11.92 19.79 2.61
C GLY A 41 -11.54 18.49 3.34
N LEU A 42 -10.83 17.59 2.67
CA LEU A 42 -10.35 16.30 3.20
C LEU A 42 -8.89 16.34 3.68
N TRP A 43 -8.21 17.50 3.57
CA TRP A 43 -6.80 17.62 3.89
C TRP A 43 -6.48 19.03 4.40
N ASN A 44 -5.71 19.13 5.47
CA ASN A 44 -5.31 20.42 6.01
C ASN A 44 -4.02 20.91 5.31
N GLY A 45 -4.15 21.91 4.47
CA GLY A 45 -3.07 22.52 3.70
C GLY A 45 -3.00 22.06 2.25
N PRO A 46 -1.89 22.38 1.54
CA PRO A 46 -1.68 21.95 0.16
C PRO A 46 -1.73 20.43 0.01
N ALA A 47 -2.44 19.96 -1.00
CA ALA A 47 -2.62 18.54 -1.25
C ALA A 47 -2.34 18.16 -2.71
N ARG A 48 -1.86 16.94 -2.88
CA ARG A 48 -1.87 16.23 -4.15
C ARG A 48 -2.98 15.17 -4.12
N LEU A 49 -3.81 15.20 -5.15
CA LEU A 49 -4.79 14.17 -5.42
C LEU A 49 -4.26 13.28 -6.55
N THR A 50 -4.36 11.99 -6.35
CA THR A 50 -4.01 11.00 -7.37
C THR A 50 -5.14 10.01 -7.48
N ALA A 51 -5.81 9.98 -8.62
CA ALA A 51 -6.81 8.98 -8.97
C ALA A 51 -6.16 7.93 -9.88
N ARG A 52 -6.36 6.66 -9.58
CA ARG A 52 -5.91 5.57 -10.43
C ARG A 52 -6.94 4.45 -10.49
N THR A 53 -6.90 3.69 -11.57
CA THR A 53 -7.50 2.36 -11.66
C THR A 53 -6.39 1.33 -11.51
N LEU A 54 -6.50 0.47 -10.52
CA LEU A 54 -5.52 -0.58 -10.21
C LEU A 54 -6.11 -1.94 -10.57
N LYS A 55 -5.34 -2.76 -11.27
CA LYS A 55 -5.67 -4.15 -11.54
C LYS A 55 -4.71 -5.05 -10.76
N THR A 56 -5.25 -5.96 -9.95
CA THR A 56 -4.50 -6.99 -9.21
C THR A 56 -4.94 -8.36 -9.71
N PRO A 57 -4.10 -9.08 -10.47
CA PRO A 57 -4.42 -10.43 -10.93
C PRO A 57 -4.68 -11.40 -9.80
N VAL A 58 -5.35 -12.52 -10.11
CA VAL A 58 -5.60 -13.60 -9.14
C VAL A 58 -4.29 -14.13 -8.55
N GLY A 59 -4.24 -14.25 -7.23
CA GLY A 59 -3.06 -14.71 -6.48
C GLY A 59 -1.96 -13.66 -6.29
N GLU A 60 -2.11 -12.46 -6.86
CA GLU A 60 -1.09 -11.41 -6.83
C GLU A 60 -1.35 -10.39 -5.71
N THR A 61 -0.34 -9.56 -5.47
CA THR A 61 -0.36 -8.52 -4.44
C THR A 61 -0.23 -7.13 -5.04
N THR A 62 -0.74 -6.11 -4.34
CA THR A 62 -0.51 -4.70 -4.70
C THR A 62 0.91 -4.22 -4.35
N GLY A 63 1.71 -5.05 -3.69
CA GLY A 63 3.07 -4.79 -3.24
C GLY A 63 3.32 -5.43 -1.87
N GLY A 64 4.53 -5.23 -1.33
CA GLY A 64 4.86 -5.65 0.03
C GLY A 64 4.24 -4.74 1.10
N TRP A 65 4.73 -4.86 2.33
CA TRP A 65 4.34 -3.99 3.43
C TRP A 65 4.68 -2.54 3.12
N HIS A 66 3.67 -1.68 3.17
CA HIS A 66 3.80 -0.26 2.85
C HIS A 66 2.76 0.58 3.61
N TYR A 67 2.92 1.90 3.52
CA TYR A 67 1.91 2.85 3.97
C TYR A 67 1.78 4.01 2.98
N HIS A 68 0.73 4.80 3.15
CA HIS A 68 0.50 6.02 2.39
C HIS A 68 0.65 7.24 3.31
N PRO A 69 1.47 8.26 2.96
CA PRO A 69 1.59 9.51 3.72
C PRO A 69 0.34 10.41 3.62
N GLY A 70 -0.81 9.83 3.46
CA GLY A 70 -2.11 10.45 3.34
C GLY A 70 -3.18 9.39 3.35
N PHE A 71 -4.41 9.77 2.99
CA PHE A 71 -5.55 8.86 2.94
C PHE A 71 -5.71 8.26 1.55
N VAL A 72 -6.22 7.05 1.51
CA VAL A 72 -6.62 6.42 0.24
C VAL A 72 -8.06 5.96 0.36
N TYR A 73 -8.91 6.48 -0.50
CA TYR A 73 -10.29 6.04 -0.65
C TYR A 73 -10.36 5.05 -1.80
N ASN A 74 -10.87 3.87 -1.53
CA ASN A 74 -10.85 2.75 -2.43
C ASN A 74 -12.28 2.30 -2.73
N VAL A 75 -12.54 1.94 -3.99
CA VAL A 75 -13.79 1.29 -4.42
C VAL A 75 -13.43 0.07 -5.24
N VAL A 76 -13.86 -1.11 -4.79
CA VAL A 76 -13.71 -2.35 -5.55
C VAL A 76 -14.75 -2.37 -6.67
N ARG A 77 -14.29 -2.39 -7.91
CA ARG A 77 -15.15 -2.39 -9.11
C ARG A 77 -15.43 -3.80 -9.63
N GLN A 78 -14.46 -4.71 -9.43
CA GLN A 78 -14.53 -6.11 -9.87
C GLN A 78 -13.73 -6.98 -8.92
N GLY A 79 -14.17 -8.22 -8.73
CA GLY A 79 -13.47 -9.21 -7.93
C GLY A 79 -13.48 -8.90 -6.43
N SER A 80 -12.40 -9.23 -5.77
CA SER A 80 -12.20 -8.94 -4.35
C SER A 80 -10.75 -8.60 -4.05
N ILE A 81 -10.54 -7.78 -3.02
CA ILE A 81 -9.22 -7.47 -2.50
C ILE A 81 -9.20 -7.74 -0.99
N THR A 82 -8.17 -8.40 -0.52
CA THR A 82 -7.95 -8.67 0.91
C THR A 82 -6.85 -7.76 1.41
N ILE A 83 -7.17 -6.96 2.41
CA ILE A 83 -6.23 -6.08 3.11
C ILE A 83 -5.80 -6.76 4.39
N GLU A 84 -4.52 -6.84 4.62
CA GLU A 84 -3.92 -7.21 5.90
C GLU A 84 -3.20 -5.98 6.45
N ASP A 85 -3.61 -5.51 7.63
CA ASP A 85 -2.90 -4.43 8.28
C ASP A 85 -1.68 -4.93 9.06
N GLY A 86 -0.76 -4.02 9.33
CA GLY A 86 0.48 -4.37 10.02
C GLY A 86 0.30 -4.92 11.43
N CYS A 87 -0.87 -4.71 12.05
CA CYS A 87 -1.22 -5.22 13.38
C CYS A 87 -1.94 -6.59 13.32
N GLY A 88 -2.12 -7.16 12.12
CA GLY A 88 -2.65 -8.50 11.90
C GLY A 88 -4.16 -8.56 11.64
N ALA A 89 -4.86 -7.43 11.55
CA ALA A 89 -6.24 -7.43 11.12
C ALA A 89 -6.34 -7.71 9.62
N ILE A 90 -7.26 -8.59 9.22
CA ILE A 90 -7.50 -8.99 7.84
C ILE A 90 -8.93 -8.70 7.47
N GLN A 91 -9.14 -8.02 6.35
CA GLN A 91 -10.47 -7.74 5.83
C GLN A 91 -10.50 -7.89 4.31
N THR A 92 -11.56 -8.52 3.80
CA THR A 92 -11.79 -8.67 2.35
C THR A 92 -12.94 -7.77 1.92
N PHE A 93 -12.73 -7.03 0.85
CA PHE A 93 -13.72 -6.19 0.19
C PHE A 93 -14.03 -6.75 -1.19
N THR A 94 -15.31 -6.75 -1.55
CA THR A 94 -15.82 -7.27 -2.82
C THR A 94 -16.36 -6.15 -3.71
N ALA A 95 -16.63 -6.45 -4.97
CA ALA A 95 -17.18 -5.49 -5.92
C ALA A 95 -18.39 -4.74 -5.36
N GLY A 96 -18.39 -3.42 -5.51
CA GLY A 96 -19.38 -2.49 -4.96
C GLY A 96 -19.08 -1.97 -3.55
N GLN A 97 -18.12 -2.54 -2.85
CA GLN A 97 -17.70 -2.04 -1.54
C GLN A 97 -16.61 -0.98 -1.65
N ALA A 98 -16.61 -0.06 -0.70
CA ALA A 98 -15.60 0.97 -0.53
C ALA A 98 -14.94 0.85 0.85
N PHE A 99 -13.68 1.27 0.93
CA PHE A 99 -12.92 1.32 2.19
C PHE A 99 -11.88 2.43 2.14
N GLU A 100 -11.43 2.82 3.31
CA GLU A 100 -10.35 3.79 3.49
C GLU A 100 -9.11 3.11 4.02
N THR A 101 -7.96 3.52 3.51
CA THR A 101 -6.66 3.24 4.12
C THR A 101 -6.19 4.52 4.80
N SER A 102 -6.11 4.49 6.13
CA SER A 102 -5.77 5.64 6.95
C SER A 102 -4.32 6.04 6.77
N GLU A 103 -4.05 7.35 6.95
CA GLU A 103 -2.71 7.93 6.89
C GLU A 103 -1.69 7.17 7.72
N GLY A 104 -0.59 6.78 7.11
CA GLY A 104 0.54 6.13 7.75
C GLY A 104 0.31 4.68 8.17
N ARG A 105 -0.93 4.15 8.10
CA ARG A 105 -1.21 2.77 8.51
C ARG A 105 -0.51 1.78 7.62
N VAL A 106 0.37 0.98 8.21
CA VAL A 106 1.10 -0.07 7.49
C VAL A 106 0.14 -1.19 7.11
N HIS A 107 0.17 -1.58 5.86
CA HIS A 107 -0.67 -2.65 5.32
C HIS A 107 -0.06 -3.28 4.09
N ARG A 108 -0.64 -4.38 3.64
CA ARG A 108 -0.46 -4.97 2.32
C ARG A 108 -1.80 -5.50 1.82
N ALA A 109 -1.91 -5.73 0.51
CA ALA A 109 -3.14 -6.20 -0.09
C ALA A 109 -2.88 -7.27 -1.14
N TYR A 110 -3.81 -8.22 -1.26
CA TYR A 110 -3.74 -9.30 -2.24
C TYR A 110 -5.12 -9.62 -2.82
N ASN A 111 -5.10 -10.16 -4.02
CA ASN A 111 -6.27 -10.76 -4.61
C ASN A 111 -6.27 -12.27 -4.31
N LEU A 112 -7.07 -12.69 -3.33
CA LEU A 112 -7.30 -14.10 -2.98
C LEU A 112 -8.58 -14.66 -3.63
N GLY A 113 -9.21 -13.89 -4.53
CA GLY A 113 -10.40 -14.29 -5.27
C GLY A 113 -10.06 -15.16 -6.47
N ASP A 114 -11.07 -15.43 -7.30
CA ASP A 114 -11.02 -16.29 -8.50
C ASP A 114 -11.01 -15.49 -9.81
N VAL A 115 -11.12 -14.18 -9.75
CA VAL A 115 -11.04 -13.26 -10.88
C VAL A 115 -10.13 -12.07 -10.55
N ASP A 116 -9.63 -11.37 -11.57
CA ASP A 116 -8.84 -10.16 -11.38
C ASP A 116 -9.62 -9.12 -10.56
N ALA A 117 -8.97 -8.56 -9.54
CA ALA A 117 -9.51 -7.43 -8.79
C ALA A 117 -9.23 -6.13 -9.55
N ILE A 118 -10.25 -5.27 -9.67
CA ILE A 118 -10.14 -3.93 -10.22
C ILE A 118 -10.64 -2.94 -9.19
N GLU A 119 -9.80 -1.98 -8.84
CA GLU A 119 -10.10 -0.95 -7.85
C GLU A 119 -9.96 0.44 -8.46
N SER A 120 -10.82 1.36 -8.06
CA SER A 120 -10.58 2.80 -8.20
C SER A 120 -10.05 3.32 -6.87
N ASN A 121 -8.88 3.95 -6.90
CA ASN A 121 -8.25 4.50 -5.71
C ASN A 121 -8.10 6.03 -5.87
N MET A 122 -8.43 6.78 -4.81
CA MET A 122 -8.17 8.21 -4.69
C MET A 122 -7.22 8.44 -3.53
N PHE A 123 -6.00 8.85 -3.85
CA PHE A 123 -5.00 9.26 -2.87
C PHE A 123 -5.11 10.75 -2.60
N VAL A 124 -5.09 11.12 -1.33
CA VAL A 124 -5.09 12.50 -0.86
C VAL A 124 -3.97 12.65 0.16
N GLY A 125 -2.97 13.44 -0.15
CA GLY A 125 -1.82 13.56 0.75
C GLY A 125 -0.89 14.72 0.40
N PRO A 126 0.22 14.88 1.15
CA PRO A 126 1.15 15.97 0.96
C PRO A 126 1.78 15.94 -0.44
N PRO A 127 1.93 17.11 -1.12
CA PRO A 127 2.41 17.15 -2.50
C PRO A 127 3.89 16.80 -2.66
N ASP A 128 4.67 16.93 -1.59
CA ASP A 128 6.11 16.70 -1.52
C ASP A 128 6.49 15.27 -1.09
N ARG A 129 5.50 14.41 -0.81
CA ARG A 129 5.72 13.02 -0.41
C ARG A 129 5.33 12.04 -1.51
N PRO A 130 5.95 10.87 -1.56
CA PRO A 130 5.53 9.81 -2.47
C PRO A 130 4.13 9.31 -2.08
N MET A 131 3.38 8.82 -3.06
CA MET A 131 2.05 8.24 -2.86
C MET A 131 2.09 6.99 -1.95
N THR A 132 3.18 6.21 -2.03
CA THR A 132 3.40 4.97 -1.31
C THR A 132 4.82 4.92 -0.78
N VAL A 133 4.98 4.50 0.45
CA VAL A 133 6.29 4.28 1.10
C VAL A 133 6.38 2.81 1.52
N THR A 134 7.30 2.08 0.92
CA THR A 134 7.56 0.68 1.25
C THR A 134 8.32 0.58 2.58
N ILE A 135 7.94 -0.38 3.43
CA ILE A 135 8.66 -0.68 4.66
C ILE A 135 9.99 -1.37 4.30
N PRO A 136 11.14 -0.88 4.81
CA PRO A 136 12.44 -1.49 4.57
C PRO A 136 12.44 -2.98 4.95
N GLY A 137 13.08 -3.81 4.11
CA GLY A 137 13.13 -5.26 4.34
C GLY A 137 11.79 -5.99 4.15
N ASN A 138 10.74 -5.29 3.75
CA ASN A 138 9.38 -5.84 3.65
C ASN A 138 8.90 -6.47 4.97
N GLU A 139 9.27 -5.87 6.10
CA GLU A 139 8.90 -6.34 7.42
C GLU A 139 7.47 -5.88 7.78
N GLN A 140 6.74 -6.75 8.47
CA GLN A 140 5.46 -6.38 9.06
C GLN A 140 5.72 -5.42 10.25
N ARG A 141 5.02 -4.26 10.24
CA ARG A 141 5.09 -3.26 11.31
C ARG A 141 3.67 -2.86 11.69
N CYS A 142 3.39 -2.81 12.97
CA CYS A 142 2.08 -2.39 13.48
C CYS A 142 2.02 -0.87 13.69
N GLY A 143 1.06 -0.21 13.10
CA GLY A 143 0.81 1.20 13.35
C GLY A 143 0.72 2.11 12.13
N PRO A 144 0.55 3.38 12.37
CA PRO A 144 0.30 4.00 13.69
C PRO A 144 -1.11 3.68 14.23
N PRO A 145 -1.36 3.91 15.54
CA PRO A 145 -2.72 3.82 16.09
C PRO A 145 -3.63 4.83 15.39
N SER A 146 -4.84 4.44 15.06
CA SER A 146 -5.84 5.28 14.37
C SER A 146 -6.89 5.84 15.33
N SER A 147 -7.05 5.22 16.49
CA SER A 147 -8.00 5.63 17.52
C SER A 147 -7.44 5.49 18.94
N VAL A 148 -8.02 6.24 19.88
CA VAL A 148 -7.70 6.13 21.31
C VAL A 148 -7.99 4.72 21.84
N ASP A 149 -9.00 4.03 21.28
CA ASP A 149 -9.38 2.69 21.73
C ASP A 149 -8.28 1.65 21.42
N GLU A 150 -7.56 1.81 20.31
CA GLU A 150 -6.42 0.95 20.01
C GLU A 150 -5.26 1.08 21.01
N CYS A 151 -5.20 2.18 21.77
CA CYS A 151 -4.19 2.39 22.80
C CYS A 151 -4.55 1.75 24.14
N LYS A 152 -5.83 1.42 24.39
CA LYS A 152 -6.31 0.92 25.68
C LYS A 152 -5.92 -0.54 25.92
N ASP A 153 -6.08 -0.98 27.15
CA ASP A 153 -5.95 -2.40 27.58
C ASP A 153 -4.65 -3.08 27.12
N GLY A 154 -3.55 -2.31 27.10
CA GLY A 154 -2.24 -2.82 26.65
C GLY A 154 -2.00 -2.74 25.16
N GLY A 155 -2.99 -2.32 24.36
CA GLY A 155 -2.88 -2.22 22.90
C GLY A 155 -1.77 -1.29 22.42
N TRP A 156 -1.41 -0.28 23.22
CA TRP A 156 -0.29 0.62 22.94
C TRP A 156 1.06 -0.09 22.69
N ALA A 157 1.27 -1.24 23.33
CA ALA A 157 2.52 -1.98 23.30
C ALA A 157 2.76 -2.72 21.98
N GLN A 158 1.73 -2.90 21.14
CA GLN A 158 1.85 -3.58 19.85
C GLN A 158 2.43 -2.68 18.74
N PHE A 159 2.36 -1.35 18.92
CA PHE A 159 2.76 -0.41 17.89
C PHE A 159 4.28 -0.26 17.84
N ASP A 160 4.83 -0.42 16.65
CA ASP A 160 6.25 -0.27 16.35
C ASP A 160 6.53 0.59 15.10
N HIS A 161 5.47 1.21 14.55
CA HIS A 161 5.55 2.15 13.43
C HIS A 161 4.65 3.38 13.66
N PRO A 162 5.13 4.62 13.43
CA PRO A 162 6.50 5.02 13.09
C PRO A 162 7.46 4.92 14.26
N ALA A 163 6.96 4.70 15.48
CA ALA A 163 7.72 4.53 16.70
C ALA A 163 6.98 3.65 17.70
N THR A 164 7.68 3.13 18.69
CA THR A 164 7.09 2.47 19.86
C THR A 164 6.61 3.52 20.87
N PHE A 165 5.64 3.16 21.70
CA PHE A 165 5.15 3.98 22.82
C PHE A 165 5.64 3.40 24.15
N ALA A 166 6.02 4.26 25.09
CA ALA A 166 6.42 3.84 26.41
C ALA A 166 5.23 3.59 27.37
N SER A 167 4.03 4.07 26.99
CA SER A 167 2.81 3.95 27.82
C SER A 167 1.55 4.16 27.00
N GLN A 168 0.41 3.74 27.58
CA GLN A 168 -0.92 4.05 27.05
C GLN A 168 -1.14 5.57 26.88
N GLY A 169 -0.68 6.37 27.85
CA GLY A 169 -0.83 7.82 27.81
C GLY A 169 -0.09 8.45 26.63
N GLU A 170 1.11 7.96 26.30
CA GLU A 170 1.89 8.43 25.15
C GLU A 170 1.20 8.06 23.83
N CYS A 171 0.68 6.85 23.71
CA CYS A 171 -0.10 6.42 22.56
C CYS A 171 -1.35 7.28 22.36
N ILE A 172 -2.11 7.53 23.43
CA ILE A 172 -3.30 8.41 23.40
C ILE A 172 -2.92 9.82 23.00
N ALA A 173 -1.82 10.36 23.55
CA ALA A 173 -1.34 11.69 23.18
C ALA A 173 -0.95 11.75 21.69
N TYR A 174 -0.33 10.72 21.16
CA TYR A 174 -0.03 10.61 19.73
C TYR A 174 -1.30 10.70 18.88
N VAL A 175 -2.33 9.91 19.20
CA VAL A 175 -3.62 9.91 18.47
C VAL A 175 -4.28 11.30 18.52
N ASN A 176 -4.33 11.93 19.70
CA ASN A 176 -4.99 13.21 19.90
C ASN A 176 -4.23 14.40 19.23
N ASN A 177 -2.93 14.29 19.05
CA ASN A 177 -2.10 15.33 18.43
C ASN A 177 -1.93 15.13 16.91
N ARG A 178 -2.48 14.06 16.35
CA ARG A 178 -2.54 13.94 14.86
C ARG A 178 -3.40 15.06 14.31
N PRO A 179 -3.01 15.70 13.21
CA PRO A 179 -3.84 16.69 12.57
C PRO A 179 -5.19 16.03 12.21
N THR A 180 -6.23 16.41 12.93
CA THR A 180 -7.58 15.91 12.66
C THR A 180 -8.06 16.56 11.38
N ILE A 181 -8.38 15.76 10.38
CA ILE A 181 -9.11 16.23 9.22
C ILE A 181 -10.54 16.47 9.68
N THR A 182 -10.89 17.75 9.92
CA THR A 182 -12.27 18.12 10.12
C THR A 182 -12.96 18.07 8.76
N VAL A 183 -13.69 16.99 8.51
CA VAL A 183 -14.61 16.96 7.37
C VAL A 183 -15.70 17.98 7.66
N LEU A 184 -15.62 19.14 7.04
CA LEU A 184 -16.75 20.07 6.99
C LEU A 184 -17.79 19.40 6.08
N VAL A 185 -18.74 18.70 6.68
CA VAL A 185 -19.94 18.28 5.96
C VAL A 185 -20.69 19.57 5.60
N PRO A 186 -20.83 19.95 4.33
CA PRO A 186 -21.66 21.08 3.99
C PRO A 186 -23.07 20.80 4.51
N GLU A 187 -23.69 21.77 5.15
CA GLU A 187 -25.12 21.68 5.46
C GLU A 187 -25.85 21.40 4.14
N ASP A 188 -26.69 20.39 4.13
CA ASP A 188 -27.45 19.98 2.96
C ASP A 188 -28.31 21.16 2.47
N PRO A 189 -28.01 21.77 1.30
CA PRO A 189 -28.77 22.92 0.81
C PRO A 189 -30.20 22.57 0.39
N LEU A 190 -30.61 21.30 0.56
CA LEU A 190 -31.93 20.77 0.17
C LEU A 190 -32.82 20.42 1.39
N ARG A 191 -32.45 20.85 2.61
CA ARG A 191 -33.32 20.78 3.78
C ARG A 191 -34.04 22.08 4.03
#